data_27b68251260d8a50417127de28976df5
#
_entry.id   27b68251260d8a50417127de28976df5
#
_cell.length_a   1.000
_cell.length_b   1.000
_cell.length_c   1.000
_cell.angle_alpha   90.00
_cell.angle_beta   90.00
_cell.angle_gamma   90.00
#
_symmetry.space_group_name_H-M   'P 1'
#
loop_
_entity.id
_entity.type
_entity.pdbx_description
1 polymer ?
#
loop_
_entity_poly.entity_id
_entity_poly.type
_entity_poly.pdbx_seq_one_letter_code
_entity_poly.pdbx_strand_id
1 'polypeptide(L)' 'MSKAIDLRKYTKLVPTPAAKITKEQFFAYERTRMEGKVNMLDLDAVCPLTGLKPEDIKAIQQNFQVLNQKFNKSWKSR' A
#
# COMPACT_ATOMS: atom_id res chain seq x y z
N MET A 1 -21.38 11.91 12.72
CA MET A 1 -20.97 10.56 12.42
C MET A 1 -19.49 10.44 12.33
N SER A 2 -19.00 9.50 13.01
CA SER A 2 -17.57 9.32 13.05
C SER A 2 -17.00 8.92 11.71
N LYS A 3 -15.88 9.49 11.39
CA LYS A 3 -15.11 9.10 10.23
C LYS A 3 -13.87 8.32 10.61
N ALA A 4 -13.84 7.86 11.85
CA ALA A 4 -12.69 7.10 12.29
C ALA A 4 -12.49 5.86 11.43
N ILE A 5 -11.24 5.54 11.21
CA ILE A 5 -10.89 4.35 10.45
C ILE A 5 -11.25 3.13 11.26
N ASP A 6 -12.01 2.23 10.65
CA ASP A 6 -12.37 0.99 11.30
C ASP A 6 -11.27 -0.04 11.02
N LEU A 7 -10.27 -0.04 11.85
CA LEU A 7 -9.14 -0.95 11.63
C LEU A 7 -9.52 -2.41 11.84
N ARG A 8 -10.61 -2.67 12.55
CA ARG A 8 -11.02 -4.04 12.76
C ARG A 8 -11.61 -4.67 11.52
N LYS A 9 -12.03 -3.83 10.58
CA LYS A 9 -12.58 -4.32 9.33
C LYS A 9 -11.57 -5.20 8.59
N TYR A 10 -10.30 -4.90 8.73
CA TYR A 10 -9.25 -5.58 7.99
C TYR A 10 -8.31 -6.38 8.87
N THR A 11 -8.66 -6.61 10.14
CA THR A 11 -7.75 -7.33 11.04
C THR A 11 -7.52 -8.77 10.61
N LYS A 12 -8.50 -9.39 9.98
CA LYS A 12 -8.36 -10.76 9.54
C LYS A 12 -7.98 -10.87 8.09
N LEU A 13 -7.67 -9.75 7.47
CA LEU A 13 -7.26 -9.75 6.08
C LEU A 13 -5.89 -10.39 5.93
N VAL A 14 -5.79 -11.34 5.01
CA VAL A 14 -4.51 -11.98 4.72
C VAL A 14 -3.83 -11.18 3.63
N PRO A 15 -2.69 -10.55 3.92
CA PRO A 15 -2.03 -9.75 2.89
C PRO A 15 -1.52 -10.61 1.75
N THR A 16 -1.52 -10.02 0.57
CA THR A 16 -0.92 -10.67 -0.60
C THR A 16 0.54 -10.95 -0.31
N PRO A 17 1.07 -12.11 -0.71
CA PRO A 17 2.50 -12.35 -0.53
C PRO A 17 3.32 -11.27 -1.22
N ALA A 18 4.37 -10.81 -0.55
CA ALA A 18 5.18 -9.72 -1.09
C ALA A 18 5.73 -10.06 -2.47
N ALA A 19 6.01 -11.33 -2.71
CA ALA A 19 6.55 -11.74 -4.00
C ALA A 19 5.57 -11.51 -5.15
N LYS A 20 4.29 -11.38 -4.85
CA LYS A 20 3.27 -11.18 -5.87
C LYS A 20 2.94 -9.70 -6.10
N ILE A 21 3.51 -8.82 -5.33
CA ILE A 21 3.29 -7.39 -5.53
C ILE A 21 4.13 -6.94 -6.72
N THR A 22 3.48 -6.33 -7.69
CA THR A 22 4.17 -5.87 -8.88
C THR A 22 4.75 -4.48 -8.68
N LYS A 23 5.67 -4.13 -9.56
CA LYS A 23 6.26 -2.80 -9.54
C LYS A 23 5.19 -1.72 -9.71
N GLU A 24 4.26 -1.95 -10.63
CA GLU A 24 3.19 -0.98 -10.86
C GLU A 24 2.33 -0.80 -9.61
N GLN A 25 2.03 -1.89 -8.92
CA GLN A 25 1.24 -1.80 -7.70
C GLN A 25 1.98 -1.00 -6.63
N PHE A 26 3.25 -1.29 -6.48
CA PHE A 26 4.05 -0.58 -5.49
C PHE A 26 4.12 0.91 -5.80
N PHE A 27 4.33 1.27 -7.04
CA PHE A 27 4.43 2.67 -7.39
C PHE A 27 3.09 3.40 -7.34
N ALA A 28 2.00 2.70 -7.61
CA ALA A 28 0.68 3.31 -7.42
C ALA A 28 0.45 3.66 -5.96
N TYR A 29 0.84 2.77 -5.07
CA TYR A 29 0.75 3.02 -3.64
C TYR A 29 1.64 4.21 -3.26
N GLU A 30 2.87 4.20 -3.72
CA GLU A 30 3.81 5.26 -3.37
C GLU A 30 3.34 6.62 -3.87
N ARG A 31 2.84 6.67 -5.08
CA ARG A 31 2.36 7.93 -5.62
C ARG A 31 1.23 8.48 -4.77
N THR A 32 0.28 7.64 -4.40
CA THR A 32 -0.83 8.08 -3.58
C THR A 32 -0.35 8.55 -2.21
N ARG A 33 0.61 7.83 -1.64
CA ARG A 33 1.17 8.20 -0.35
C ARG A 33 1.87 9.56 -0.42
N MET A 34 2.59 9.79 -1.50
CA MET A 34 3.34 11.04 -1.62
C MET A 34 2.45 12.22 -1.90
N GLU A 35 1.29 11.99 -2.49
CA GLU A 35 0.35 13.07 -2.71
C GLU A 35 -0.25 13.58 -1.39
N GLY A 36 -0.30 12.72 -0.39
CA GLY A 36 -0.72 13.14 0.94
C GLY A 36 -2.17 13.55 1.05
N LYS A 37 -3.02 13.09 0.15
CA LYS A 37 -4.42 13.51 0.13
C LYS A 37 -5.30 12.67 1.03
N VAL A 38 -4.85 11.49 1.41
CA VAL A 38 -5.64 10.59 2.24
C VAL A 38 -4.75 9.96 3.28
N ASN A 39 -5.39 9.46 4.33
CA ASN A 39 -4.69 8.68 5.33
C ASN A 39 -4.47 7.28 4.78
N MET A 40 -3.23 6.88 4.62
CA MET A 40 -2.91 5.60 4.00
C MET A 40 -3.37 4.41 4.83
N LEU A 41 -3.75 4.63 6.08
CA LEU A 41 -4.34 3.56 6.89
C LEU A 41 -5.81 3.34 6.55
N ASP A 42 -6.43 4.29 5.88
CA ASP A 42 -7.82 4.19 5.50
C ASP A 42 -7.92 3.46 4.17
N LEU A 43 -7.97 2.13 4.24
CA LEU A 43 -7.95 1.32 3.03
C LEU A 43 -9.15 1.59 2.13
N ASP A 44 -10.29 1.94 2.71
CA ASP A 44 -11.46 2.25 1.90
C ASP A 44 -11.24 3.47 1.01
N ALA A 45 -10.42 4.40 1.47
CA ALA A 45 -10.11 5.58 0.66
C ALA A 45 -8.94 5.32 -0.28
N VAL A 46 -7.97 4.52 0.17
CA VAL A 46 -6.77 4.27 -0.61
C VAL A 46 -7.04 3.35 -1.80
N CYS A 47 -7.87 2.33 -1.61
CA CYS A 47 -8.10 1.36 -2.67
C CYS A 47 -8.57 1.99 -3.97
N PRO A 48 -9.60 2.85 -3.97
CA PRO A 48 -10.03 3.43 -5.25
C PRO A 48 -9.01 4.38 -5.85
N LEU A 49 -8.18 5.02 -5.01
CA LEU A 49 -7.17 5.93 -5.53
C LEU A 49 -6.01 5.20 -6.18
N THR A 50 -5.66 4.05 -5.66
CA THR A 50 -4.55 3.27 -6.19
C THR A 50 -4.98 2.22 -7.20
N GLY A 51 -6.26 1.83 -7.16
CA GLY A 51 -6.72 0.72 -7.97
C GLY A 51 -6.30 -0.63 -7.42
N LEU A 52 -5.82 -0.66 -6.18
CA LEU A 52 -5.35 -1.90 -5.57
C LEU A 52 -6.40 -2.45 -4.62
N LYS A 53 -6.24 -3.74 -4.31
CA LYS A 53 -7.08 -4.40 -3.34
C LYS A 53 -6.56 -4.15 -1.93
N PRO A 54 -7.41 -4.24 -0.90
CA PRO A 54 -6.95 -4.02 0.47
C PRO A 54 -5.80 -4.95 0.86
N GLU A 55 -5.84 -6.20 0.42
CA GLU A 55 -4.78 -7.13 0.75
C GLU A 55 -3.46 -6.73 0.10
N ASP A 56 -3.52 -6.13 -1.09
CA ASP A 56 -2.30 -5.66 -1.75
C ASP A 56 -1.72 -4.47 -1.01
N ILE A 57 -2.57 -3.54 -0.59
CA ILE A 57 -2.09 -2.38 0.13
C ILE A 57 -1.49 -2.79 1.46
N LYS A 58 -2.13 -3.70 2.15
CA LYS A 58 -1.60 -4.18 3.42
C LYS A 58 -0.25 -4.85 3.24
N ALA A 59 -0.12 -5.64 2.17
CA ALA A 59 1.15 -6.29 1.88
C ALA A 59 2.26 -5.27 1.64
N ILE A 60 1.95 -4.22 0.90
CA ILE A 60 2.93 -3.19 0.64
C ILE A 60 3.33 -2.50 1.94
N GLN A 61 2.37 -2.20 2.80
CA GLN A 61 2.66 -1.53 4.06
C GLN A 61 3.54 -2.40 4.96
N GLN A 62 3.25 -3.67 5.04
CA GLN A 62 3.99 -4.57 5.91
C GLN A 62 5.38 -4.87 5.37
N ASN A 63 5.57 -4.81 4.08
CA ASN A 63 6.83 -5.15 3.44
C ASN A 63 7.43 -3.97 2.70
N PHE A 64 7.09 -2.76 3.13
CA PHE A 64 7.46 -1.58 2.38
C PHE A 64 8.97 -1.49 2.17
N GLN A 65 9.74 -1.73 3.22
CA GLN A 65 11.18 -1.60 3.12
C GLN A 65 11.76 -2.57 2.10
N VAL A 66 11.30 -3.83 2.16
CA VAL A 66 11.76 -4.86 1.23
C VAL A 66 11.37 -4.50 -0.19
N LEU A 67 10.12 -4.10 -0.37
CA LEU A 67 9.62 -3.78 -1.70
C LEU A 67 10.29 -2.53 -2.26
N ASN A 68 10.55 -1.56 -1.40
CA ASN A 68 11.23 -0.36 -1.81
C ASN A 68 12.63 -0.68 -2.32
N GLN A 69 13.34 -1.54 -1.61
CA GLN A 69 14.67 -1.94 -2.05
C GLN A 69 14.61 -2.72 -3.35
N LYS A 70 13.57 -3.55 -3.50
CA LYS A 70 13.43 -4.37 -4.69
C LYS A 70 13.14 -3.53 -5.93
N PHE A 71 12.22 -2.57 -5.81
CA PHE A 71 11.74 -1.84 -6.98
C PHE A 71 12.47 -0.53 -7.22
N ASN A 72 13.04 0.08 -6.19
CA ASN A 72 13.75 1.34 -6.32
C ASN A 72 15.25 1.19 -6.22
N LYS A 73 15.72 -0.04 -6.19
CA LYS A 73 17.12 -0.30 -5.95
C LYS A 73 18.01 0.33 -7.01
N SER A 74 17.71 0.08 -8.26
CA SER A 74 18.55 0.58 -9.34
C SER A 74 18.52 2.10 -9.40
N TRP A 75 17.40 2.65 -9.05
CA TRP A 75 17.22 4.07 -9.04
C TRP A 75 18.10 4.75 -8.01
N LYS A 76 18.29 4.10 -6.89
CA LYS A 76 19.05 4.68 -5.81
C LYS A 76 20.52 4.31 -5.84
N SER A 77 20.88 3.39 -6.63
CA SER A 77 22.26 2.89 -6.61
C SER A 77 23.16 3.68 -7.51
N ARG A 78 22.75 4.84 -7.96
CA ARG A 78 23.58 5.60 -8.84
C ARG A 78 24.69 6.23 -8.27
#